data_5e7194acc27140c3aae6e13db85434c1
#
_entry.id   5e7194acc27140c3aae6e13db85434c1
#
_cell.length_a   1.000
_cell.length_b   1.000
_cell.length_c   1.000
_cell.angle_alpha   90.00
_cell.angle_beta   90.00
_cell.angle_gamma   90.00
#
_symmetry.space_group_name_H-M   'P 1'
#
loop_
_entity.id
_entity.type
_entity.pdbx_description
1 polymer ?
#
loop_
_entity_poly.entity_id
_entity_poly.type
_entity_poly.pdbx_seq_one_letter_code
_entity_poly.pdbx_strand_id
1 'polypeptide(L)'
;EWCSFGACCSFGRACSFGECCSFGRACSFGECCSFGKQCSFGACCSFGECCSFGGGCAFGGGCSFEDKGEYIGDYPFLAFVGFGSRIGSKVYFFNLQDGIYVRCGCWLSDIAGFRERVKAENADAMYLDLCDLVERKFNRKNSK
;
A
#
# COMPACT_ATOMS: atom_id res chain seq x y z
N GLU A 1 -5.55 18.84 9.11
CA GLU A 1 -4.54 19.87 9.41
C GLU A 1 -3.43 19.79 8.39
N TRP A 2 -3.00 20.93 7.95
CA TRP A 2 -1.99 21.03 6.90
C TRP A 2 -0.62 21.14 7.55
N CYS A 3 0.22 20.12 7.36
CA CYS A 3 1.61 20.14 7.83
C CYS A 3 2.53 19.91 6.66
N SER A 4 3.68 20.52 6.70
CA SER A 4 4.69 20.33 5.67
C SER A 4 6.00 19.93 6.30
N PHE A 5 6.62 18.92 5.71
CA PHE A 5 7.93 18.45 6.17
C PHE A 5 8.91 18.52 5.00
N GLY A 6 10.12 18.92 5.28
CA GLY A 6 11.15 19.03 4.24
C GLY A 6 11.65 17.68 3.79
N ALA A 7 12.71 17.71 2.99
CA ALA A 7 13.30 16.49 2.47
C ALA A 7 14.08 15.74 3.54
N CYS A 8 14.22 14.45 3.34
CA CYS A 8 15.11 13.59 4.13
C CYS A 8 14.73 13.48 5.61
N CYS A 9 13.46 13.65 5.94
CA CYS A 9 13.00 13.46 7.31
C CYS A 9 12.82 11.99 7.60
N SER A 10 13.06 11.60 8.84
CA SER A 10 12.86 10.21 9.30
C SER A 10 11.85 10.19 10.41
N PHE A 11 10.93 9.25 10.32
CA PHE A 11 9.89 9.08 11.33
C PHE A 11 9.93 7.65 11.83
N GLY A 12 9.78 7.48 13.13
CA GLY A 12 9.78 6.17 13.72
C GLY A 12 8.51 5.41 13.44
N ARG A 13 8.34 4.31 14.14
CA ARG A 13 7.18 3.46 13.96
C ARG A 13 5.94 4.08 14.61
N ALA A 14 4.77 3.70 14.10
CA ALA A 14 3.48 4.02 14.69
C ALA A 14 3.18 5.52 14.77
N CYS A 15 3.74 6.32 13.86
CA CYS A 15 3.42 7.73 13.78
C CYS A 15 2.09 7.94 13.07
N SER A 16 1.36 8.96 13.48
CA SER A 16 0.09 9.30 12.84
C SER A 16 0.14 10.72 12.29
N PHE A 17 -0.34 10.86 11.08
CA PHE A 17 -0.38 12.16 10.42
C PHE A 17 -1.80 12.46 9.96
N GLY A 18 -2.24 13.69 10.14
CA GLY A 18 -3.57 14.09 9.73
C GLY A 18 -3.71 14.28 8.24
N GLU A 19 -4.79 14.91 7.85
CA GLU A 19 -5.09 15.14 6.43
C GLU A 19 -4.19 16.22 5.85
N CYS A 20 -3.94 16.12 4.55
CA CYS A 20 -3.28 17.16 3.78
C CYS A 20 -1.87 17.48 4.24
N CYS A 21 -1.18 16.49 4.77
CA CYS A 21 0.24 16.67 5.11
C CYS A 21 1.09 16.48 3.86
N SER A 22 2.18 17.24 3.78
CA SER A 22 3.11 17.14 2.66
C SER A 22 4.49 16.75 3.17
N PHE A 23 5.13 15.86 2.45
CA PHE A 23 6.46 15.38 2.82
C PHE A 23 7.39 15.56 1.61
N GLY A 24 8.58 16.07 1.85
CA GLY A 24 9.55 16.23 0.80
C GLY A 24 10.10 14.89 0.32
N ARG A 25 11.08 14.96 -0.54
CA ARG A 25 11.67 13.74 -1.10
C ARG A 25 12.52 13.01 -0.07
N ALA A 26 12.65 11.72 -0.26
CA ALA A 26 13.55 10.87 0.53
C ALA A 26 13.22 10.81 2.01
N CYS A 27 11.94 10.98 2.38
CA CYS A 27 11.51 10.78 3.75
C CYS A 27 11.34 9.30 4.04
N SER A 28 11.58 8.90 5.27
CA SER A 28 11.45 7.51 5.71
C SER A 28 10.40 7.39 6.79
N PHE A 29 9.59 6.37 6.70
CA PHE A 29 8.55 6.13 7.71
C PHE A 29 8.66 4.68 8.19
N GLY A 30 8.63 4.51 9.49
CA GLY A 30 8.72 3.19 10.09
C GLY A 30 7.44 2.40 9.93
N GLU A 31 7.36 1.28 10.63
CA GLU A 31 6.21 0.39 10.55
C GLU A 31 4.97 1.04 11.16
N CYS A 32 3.83 0.66 10.63
CA CYS A 32 2.53 0.98 11.23
C CYS A 32 2.24 2.48 11.32
N CYS A 33 2.83 3.27 10.44
CA CYS A 33 2.47 4.69 10.35
C CYS A 33 1.13 4.84 9.63
N SER A 34 0.38 5.86 9.99
CA SER A 34 -0.89 6.12 9.32
C SER A 34 -0.96 7.55 8.84
N PHE A 35 -1.57 7.71 7.69
CA PHE A 35 -1.66 9.00 7.00
C PHE A 35 -3.11 9.28 6.65
N GLY A 36 -3.55 10.49 6.90
CA GLY A 36 -4.90 10.89 6.56
C GLY A 36 -5.07 11.08 5.07
N LYS A 37 -6.21 11.63 4.69
CA LYS A 37 -6.54 11.84 3.28
C LYS A 37 -5.65 12.89 2.66
N GLN A 38 -5.39 12.75 1.38
CA GLN A 38 -4.77 13.78 0.55
C GLN A 38 -3.38 14.20 1.03
N CYS A 39 -2.66 13.28 1.61
CA CYS A 39 -1.25 13.50 1.92
C CYS A 39 -0.44 13.34 0.64
N SER A 40 0.66 14.09 0.53
CA SER A 40 1.52 13.96 -0.62
C SER A 40 2.95 13.68 -0.19
N PHE A 41 3.61 12.86 -0.98
CA PHE A 41 4.96 12.39 -0.67
C PHE A 41 5.85 12.65 -1.87
N GLY A 42 7.02 13.22 -1.63
CA GLY A 42 7.98 13.46 -2.69
C GLY A 42 8.59 12.16 -3.19
N ALA A 43 9.54 12.29 -4.10
CA ALA A 43 10.18 11.13 -4.70
C ALA A 43 11.02 10.38 -3.68
N CYS A 44 11.16 9.09 -3.87
CA CYS A 44 12.08 8.24 -3.11
C CYS A 44 11.76 8.12 -1.62
N CYS A 45 10.52 8.33 -1.23
CA CYS A 45 10.10 8.08 0.13
C CYS A 45 9.97 6.58 0.37
N SER A 46 10.21 6.13 1.60
CA SER A 46 10.09 4.72 1.93
C SER A 46 9.13 4.53 3.10
N PHE A 47 8.35 3.49 3.00
CA PHE A 47 7.32 3.18 3.99
C PHE A 47 7.54 1.76 4.50
N GLY A 48 7.59 1.62 5.82
CA GLY A 48 7.72 0.32 6.42
C GLY A 48 6.45 -0.50 6.31
N GLU A 49 6.43 -1.64 6.95
CA GLU A 49 5.29 -2.56 6.87
C GLU A 49 4.07 -1.99 7.58
N CYS A 50 2.92 -2.35 7.08
CA CYS A 50 1.64 -2.07 7.74
C CYS A 50 1.28 -0.59 7.82
N CYS A 51 1.84 0.24 6.95
CA CYS A 51 1.42 1.65 6.88
C CYS A 51 0.05 1.73 6.22
N SER A 52 -0.74 2.70 6.63
CA SER A 52 -2.05 2.90 6.03
C SER A 52 -2.20 4.32 5.51
N PHE A 53 -2.96 4.44 4.44
CA PHE A 53 -3.08 5.71 3.72
C PHE A 53 -4.55 6.03 3.51
N GLY A 54 -4.93 7.27 3.77
CA GLY A 54 -6.26 7.74 3.44
C GLY A 54 -6.43 7.92 1.94
N GLY A 55 -7.63 8.27 1.53
CA GLY A 55 -7.90 8.46 0.10
C GLY A 55 -7.19 9.66 -0.47
N GLY A 56 -6.88 9.60 -1.77
CA GLY A 56 -6.33 10.73 -2.48
C GLY A 56 -4.87 11.05 -2.20
N CYS A 57 -4.12 10.14 -1.58
CA CYS A 57 -2.70 10.36 -1.36
C CYS A 57 -1.93 10.27 -2.67
N ALA A 58 -0.89 11.10 -2.80
CA ALA A 58 -0.06 11.14 -3.99
C ALA A 58 1.37 10.78 -3.65
N PHE A 59 2.02 10.07 -4.55
CA PHE A 59 3.37 9.57 -4.31
C PHE A 59 4.27 9.94 -5.48
N GLY A 60 5.46 10.46 -5.19
CA GLY A 60 6.46 10.70 -6.21
C GLY A 60 7.09 9.40 -6.70
N GLY A 61 7.91 9.49 -7.73
CA GLY A 61 8.56 8.31 -8.27
C GLY A 61 9.56 7.71 -7.30
N GLY A 62 9.78 6.42 -7.42
CA GLY A 62 10.78 5.73 -6.62
C GLY A 62 10.41 5.45 -5.17
N CYS A 63 9.17 5.71 -4.78
CA CYS A 63 8.74 5.36 -3.42
C CYS A 63 8.68 3.85 -3.24
N SER A 64 9.04 3.37 -2.05
CA SER A 64 9.01 1.95 -1.76
C SER A 64 8.06 1.64 -0.62
N PHE A 65 7.49 0.45 -0.64
CA PHE A 65 6.41 0.07 0.26
C PHE A 65 6.67 -1.30 0.88
N GLU A 66 6.24 -1.46 2.11
CA GLU A 66 6.24 -2.74 2.82
C GLU A 66 7.63 -3.35 2.94
N ASP A 67 8.66 -2.54 2.86
CA ASP A 67 10.04 -3.02 2.84
C ASP A 67 10.30 -4.00 1.69
N LYS A 68 9.49 -3.94 0.64
CA LYS A 68 9.60 -4.87 -0.49
C LYS A 68 10.16 -4.23 -1.75
N GLY A 69 10.22 -2.91 -1.80
CA GLY A 69 10.81 -2.25 -2.95
C GLY A 69 9.91 -1.18 -3.54
N GLU A 70 10.37 -0.63 -4.65
CA GLU A 70 9.72 0.51 -5.28
C GLU A 70 8.52 0.08 -6.10
N TYR A 71 7.55 0.98 -6.19
CA TYR A 71 6.39 0.71 -7.02
C TYR A 71 6.70 1.05 -8.48
N ILE A 72 5.93 0.45 -9.36
CA ILE A 72 6.00 0.74 -10.79
C ILE A 72 4.62 1.19 -11.27
N GLY A 73 4.59 1.80 -12.46
CA GLY A 73 3.34 2.26 -13.02
C GLY A 73 2.96 3.64 -12.52
N ASP A 74 1.72 4.01 -12.74
CA ASP A 74 1.24 5.36 -12.45
C ASP A 74 0.90 5.58 -11.00
N TYR A 75 0.64 4.51 -10.25
CA TYR A 75 0.28 4.61 -8.84
C TYR A 75 0.72 3.35 -8.12
N PRO A 76 1.05 3.49 -6.82
CA PRO A 76 1.72 2.39 -6.12
C PRO A 76 0.79 1.26 -5.70
N PHE A 77 -0.47 1.54 -5.43
CA PHE A 77 -1.35 0.50 -4.93
C PHE A 77 -2.80 0.79 -5.26
N LEU A 78 -3.60 -0.26 -5.15
CA LEU A 78 -5.05 -0.16 -5.11
C LEU A 78 -5.49 -0.64 -3.73
N ALA A 79 -6.48 0.02 -3.16
CA ALA A 79 -6.99 -0.35 -1.86
C ALA A 79 -8.49 -0.55 -1.96
N PHE A 80 -8.98 -1.59 -1.30
CA PHE A 80 -10.40 -1.91 -1.30
C PHE A 80 -10.90 -1.99 0.12
N VAL A 81 -12.03 -1.35 0.37
CA VAL A 81 -12.66 -1.33 1.68
C VAL A 81 -13.86 -2.27 1.63
N GLY A 82 -14.21 -2.84 2.76
CA GLY A 82 -15.37 -3.71 2.84
C GLY A 82 -15.05 -5.18 2.74
N PHE A 83 -13.77 -5.51 2.67
CA PHE A 83 -13.31 -6.89 2.68
C PHE A 83 -12.60 -7.13 4.00
N GLY A 84 -12.74 -8.32 4.51
CA GLY A 84 -12.11 -8.66 5.77
C GLY A 84 -13.13 -8.73 6.88
N SER A 85 -12.66 -9.11 8.06
CA SER A 85 -13.52 -9.38 9.20
C SER A 85 -13.90 -8.14 9.99
N ARG A 86 -13.29 -7.00 9.71
CA ARG A 86 -13.56 -5.78 10.47
C ARG A 86 -14.12 -4.72 9.55
N ILE A 87 -15.02 -3.93 10.11
CA ILE A 87 -15.59 -2.78 9.40
C ILE A 87 -14.46 -1.80 9.12
N GLY A 88 -14.38 -1.33 7.87
CA GLY A 88 -13.37 -0.37 7.49
C GLY A 88 -12.00 -0.97 7.19
N SER A 89 -11.87 -2.28 7.27
CA SER A 89 -10.62 -2.94 6.88
C SER A 89 -10.33 -2.70 5.42
N LYS A 90 -9.06 -2.57 5.10
CA LYS A 90 -8.62 -2.37 3.73
C LYS A 90 -7.75 -3.54 3.30
N VAL A 91 -7.88 -3.89 2.03
CA VAL A 91 -6.96 -4.81 1.37
C VAL A 91 -6.16 -3.98 0.39
N TYR A 92 -4.85 -4.02 0.51
CA TYR A 92 -3.96 -3.27 -0.36
C TYR A 92 -3.32 -4.21 -1.36
N PHE A 93 -3.28 -3.77 -2.62
CA PHE A 93 -2.56 -4.48 -3.66
C PHE A 93 -1.48 -3.53 -4.17
N PHE A 94 -0.22 -3.85 -3.89
CA PHE A 94 0.91 -3.00 -4.24
C PHE A 94 1.54 -3.48 -5.54
N ASN A 95 1.75 -2.55 -6.46
CA ASN A 95 2.37 -2.85 -7.75
C ASN A 95 3.86 -2.55 -7.66
N LEU A 96 4.64 -3.52 -7.24
CA LEU A 96 6.06 -3.34 -6.97
C LEU A 96 6.90 -3.99 -8.05
N GLN A 97 8.19 -3.67 -8.05
CA GLN A 97 9.08 -4.17 -9.11
C GLN A 97 9.11 -5.69 -9.18
N ASP A 98 9.09 -6.35 -8.05
CA ASP A 98 9.16 -7.83 -8.00
C ASP A 98 7.82 -8.49 -8.30
N GLY A 99 6.74 -7.76 -8.29
CA GLY A 99 5.42 -8.33 -8.50
C GLY A 99 4.37 -7.60 -7.70
N ILE A 100 3.19 -8.17 -7.69
CA ILE A 100 2.08 -7.61 -6.93
C ILE A 100 2.05 -8.25 -5.56
N TYR A 101 2.03 -7.41 -4.52
CA TYR A 101 1.95 -7.86 -3.14
C TYR A 101 0.61 -7.46 -2.55
N VAL A 102 0.05 -8.32 -1.72
CA VAL A 102 -1.25 -8.10 -1.12
C VAL A 102 -1.09 -8.04 0.39
N ARG A 103 -1.60 -6.98 0.99
CA ARG A 103 -1.64 -6.87 2.45
C ARG A 103 -3.07 -6.86 2.93
N CYS A 104 -3.39 -7.79 3.79
CA CYS A 104 -4.71 -7.93 4.38
C CYS A 104 -4.51 -7.93 5.89
N GLY A 105 -4.85 -6.82 6.54
CA GLY A 105 -4.51 -6.64 7.94
C GLY A 105 -3.00 -6.58 8.12
N CYS A 106 -2.46 -7.47 8.93
CA CYS A 106 -1.02 -7.56 9.16
C CYS A 106 -0.34 -8.62 8.29
N TRP A 107 -1.11 -9.29 7.45
CA TRP A 107 -0.58 -10.37 6.63
C TRP A 107 -0.21 -9.86 5.25
N LEU A 108 0.99 -10.17 4.84
CA LEU A 108 1.54 -9.72 3.56
C LEU A 108 2.02 -10.92 2.78
N SER A 109 1.73 -10.96 1.48
CA SER A 109 2.17 -12.01 0.61
C SER A 109 2.19 -11.50 -0.83
N ASP A 110 2.87 -12.22 -1.73
CA ASP A 110 2.66 -11.94 -3.14
C ASP A 110 1.25 -12.40 -3.55
N ILE A 111 0.85 -12.02 -4.75
CA ILE A 111 -0.53 -12.28 -5.16
C ILE A 111 -0.82 -13.77 -5.29
N ALA A 112 0.19 -14.55 -5.69
CA ALA A 112 0.00 -16.00 -5.80
C ALA A 112 -0.25 -16.63 -4.43
N GLY A 113 0.53 -16.23 -3.44
CA GLY A 113 0.34 -16.72 -2.07
C GLY A 113 -1.00 -16.29 -1.50
N PHE A 114 -1.45 -15.09 -1.84
CA PHE A 114 -2.75 -14.64 -1.40
C PHE A 114 -3.88 -15.49 -1.98
N ARG A 115 -3.77 -15.81 -3.28
CA ARG A 115 -4.76 -16.69 -3.91
C ARG A 115 -4.82 -18.05 -3.22
N GLU A 116 -3.65 -18.61 -2.93
CA GLU A 116 -3.60 -19.91 -2.27
C GLU A 116 -4.24 -19.85 -0.89
N ARG A 117 -4.00 -18.79 -0.16
CA ARG A 117 -4.59 -18.65 1.17
C ARG A 117 -6.10 -18.50 1.11
N VAL A 118 -6.60 -17.74 0.15
CA VAL A 118 -8.05 -17.57 -0.02
C VAL A 118 -8.70 -18.92 -0.26
N LYS A 119 -8.09 -19.76 -1.10
CA LYS A 119 -8.62 -21.09 -1.38
C LYS A 119 -8.52 -22.00 -0.16
N ALA A 120 -7.38 -21.97 0.51
CA ALA A 120 -7.14 -22.86 1.65
C ALA A 120 -8.08 -22.56 2.82
N GLU A 121 -8.37 -21.30 3.04
CA GLU A 121 -9.24 -20.89 4.14
C GLU A 121 -10.69 -20.81 3.76
N ASN A 122 -11.00 -21.17 2.52
CA ASN A 122 -12.37 -21.12 2.00
C ASN A 122 -12.99 -19.74 2.20
N ALA A 123 -12.18 -18.71 1.99
CA ALA A 123 -12.62 -17.34 2.16
C ALA A 123 -13.49 -16.91 0.98
N ASP A 124 -14.06 -15.71 1.08
CA ASP A 124 -14.94 -15.18 0.06
C ASP A 124 -14.25 -15.20 -1.31
N ALA A 125 -14.88 -15.85 -2.27
CA ALA A 125 -14.34 -15.98 -3.61
C ALA A 125 -14.14 -14.62 -4.30
N MET A 126 -14.79 -13.57 -3.83
CA MET A 126 -14.59 -12.24 -4.40
C MET A 126 -13.15 -11.75 -4.25
N TYR A 127 -12.40 -12.28 -3.30
CA TYR A 127 -10.99 -11.97 -3.22
C TYR A 127 -10.25 -12.43 -4.48
N LEU A 128 -10.65 -13.56 -5.04
CA LEU A 128 -10.03 -14.04 -6.28
C LEU A 128 -10.39 -13.12 -7.45
N ASP A 129 -11.62 -12.64 -7.47
CA ASP A 129 -12.02 -11.67 -8.49
C ASP A 129 -11.22 -10.38 -8.38
N LEU A 130 -10.95 -9.94 -7.16
CA LEU A 130 -10.10 -8.77 -6.95
C LEU A 130 -8.71 -8.98 -7.50
N CYS A 131 -8.15 -10.17 -7.28
CA CYS A 131 -6.82 -10.47 -7.80
C CYS A 131 -6.78 -10.33 -9.32
N ASP A 132 -7.80 -10.87 -9.99
CA ASP A 132 -7.86 -10.79 -11.45
C ASP A 132 -8.01 -9.34 -11.91
N LEU A 133 -8.86 -8.59 -11.24
CA LEU A 133 -9.10 -7.18 -11.58
C LEU A 133 -7.81 -6.38 -11.42
N VAL A 134 -7.11 -6.59 -10.31
CA VAL A 134 -5.90 -5.85 -10.00
C VAL A 134 -4.81 -6.15 -11.02
N GLU A 135 -4.67 -7.40 -11.41
CA GLU A 135 -3.66 -7.75 -12.42
C GLU A 135 -3.95 -7.04 -13.74
N ARG A 136 -5.21 -6.98 -14.12
CA ARG A 136 -5.59 -6.25 -15.34
C ARG A 136 -5.35 -4.75 -15.19
N LYS A 137 -5.72 -4.21 -14.02
CA LYS A 137 -5.59 -2.77 -13.79
C LYS A 137 -4.14 -2.33 -13.77
N PHE A 138 -3.26 -3.13 -13.18
CA PHE A 138 -1.84 -2.85 -13.19
C PHE A 138 -1.18 -3.27 -14.49
N ASN A 139 -1.94 -3.85 -15.40
CA ASN A 139 -1.44 -4.28 -16.69
C ASN A 139 -0.32 -5.30 -16.56
N ARG A 140 -0.50 -6.23 -15.64
CA ARG A 140 0.46 -7.30 -15.42
C ARG A 140 -0.19 -8.64 -15.72
N LYS A 141 0.60 -9.51 -16.31
CA LYS A 141 0.10 -10.84 -16.60
C LYS A 141 0.08 -11.69 -15.35
N ASN A 142 -0.86 -12.60 -15.31
CA ASN A 142 -0.96 -13.55 -14.24
C ASN A 142 0.31 -14.38 -14.17
N SER A 143 0.86 -14.54 -13.00
CA SER A 143 1.99 -15.40 -12.78
C SER A 143 1.62 -16.84 -12.99
N LYS A 144 2.41 -17.52 -13.70
CA LYS A 144 2.14 -18.93 -13.97
C LYS A 144 3.04 -19.85 -13.19
#